data_1bb5ba63fab536c91e2e1f06c68b4d87
#
_entry.id   1bb5ba63fab536c91e2e1f06c68b4d87
#
_cell.length_a   1.000
_cell.length_b   1.000
_cell.length_c   1.000
_cell.angle_alpha   90.00
_cell.angle_beta   90.00
_cell.angle_gamma   90.00
#
_symmetry.space_group_name_H-M   'P 1'
#
loop_
_entity.id
_entity.type
_entity.pdbx_description
1 polymer ?
#
loop_
_entity_poly.entity_id
_entity_poly.type
_entity_poly.pdbx_seq_one_letter_code
_entity_poly.pdbx_strand_id
1 'polypeptide(L)'
;VKLERHPRTLRAQVGHSFEERFSLQNRGRVPKVWVEIEDGSNLPGHRASTVTVGLGAHHERTWVVRTVCVRRGGYRLGPAKLAGGDPFGLFPMSRPVPATHQVVVMPLTVPLSSFVLPAGQRPGGEALRHRAHQVTPSAAGVRDYAPGDGFNRIHWASTARRDRLIVKEFELDPKADIWIFIDASRKVQAGSAEATPAHLPSWTAPRQIRLPPMTVEYGVAAAASITLHLLQQDRAVGLVAYGRSRQVSQPDRGERQLYRLLESLAVLEAEGWMSLEEVLKIETPQIPRGASVVLVTPTVSPGILTSARQLDRRGLMPVLVFLDAQSFGGPSGSQAIAATAQKAGFTVRLIACDDDLAAALSSPRLSPVLLSAA
;
A
#
# COMPACT_ATOMS: atom_id res chain seq x y z
N VAL A 1 4.08 2.99 41.17
CA VAL A 1 3.58 2.08 40.15
C VAL A 1 4.28 2.41 38.85
N LYS A 2 4.68 1.41 38.04
CA LYS A 2 5.27 1.53 36.72
C LYS A 2 4.36 0.84 35.69
N LEU A 3 4.02 1.54 34.63
CA LEU A 3 3.32 0.98 33.47
C LEU A 3 4.33 0.84 32.33
N GLU A 4 4.37 -0.31 31.74
CA GLU A 4 5.11 -0.60 30.51
C GLU A 4 4.14 -1.08 29.43
N ARG A 5 4.39 -0.68 28.20
CA ARG A 5 3.61 -1.07 27.03
C ARG A 5 4.54 -1.66 25.97
N HIS A 6 4.14 -2.80 25.43
CA HIS A 6 4.93 -3.57 24.49
C HIS A 6 4.06 -3.97 23.29
N PRO A 7 4.03 -3.15 22.23
CA PRO A 7 3.37 -3.56 21.01
C PRO A 7 4.13 -4.76 20.41
N ARG A 8 3.39 -5.76 19.96
CA ARG A 8 3.98 -6.95 19.34
C ARG A 8 4.70 -6.61 18.04
N THR A 9 4.17 -5.67 17.29
CA THR A 9 4.74 -5.14 16.05
C THR A 9 4.38 -3.66 15.92
N LEU A 10 5.19 -2.90 15.18
CA LEU A 10 4.89 -1.51 14.85
C LEU A 10 4.21 -1.37 13.47
N ARG A 11 3.92 -2.49 12.83
CA ARG A 11 3.23 -2.59 11.55
C ARG A 11 2.03 -3.50 11.69
N ALA A 12 0.88 -3.03 11.27
CA ALA A 12 -0.36 -3.78 11.20
C ALA A 12 -0.95 -3.64 9.79
N GLN A 13 -2.04 -4.33 9.52
CA GLN A 13 -2.75 -4.23 8.24
C GLN A 13 -4.25 -4.16 8.49
N VAL A 14 -4.97 -3.41 7.67
CA VAL A 14 -6.43 -3.39 7.71
C VAL A 14 -6.95 -4.82 7.58
N GLY A 15 -7.86 -5.18 8.48
CA GLY A 15 -8.41 -6.54 8.54
C GLY A 15 -7.69 -7.47 9.50
N HIS A 16 -6.54 -7.10 10.01
CA HIS A 16 -5.79 -7.91 10.95
C HIS A 16 -5.87 -7.35 12.37
N SER A 17 -5.66 -8.23 13.35
CA SER A 17 -5.63 -7.85 14.76
C SER A 17 -4.25 -7.35 15.15
N PHE A 18 -4.22 -6.14 15.68
CA PHE A 18 -3.06 -5.58 16.36
C PHE A 18 -3.07 -5.99 17.83
N GLU A 19 -1.93 -6.40 18.36
CA GLU A 19 -1.78 -6.82 19.77
C GLU A 19 -0.77 -5.93 20.49
N GLU A 20 -1.17 -5.46 21.67
CA GLU A 20 -0.31 -4.74 22.59
C GLU A 20 -0.41 -5.36 23.99
N ARG A 21 0.76 -5.66 24.58
CA ARG A 21 0.86 -6.17 25.95
C ARG A 21 1.16 -5.01 26.89
N PHE A 22 0.45 -4.98 27.98
CA PHE A 22 0.68 -4.06 29.08
C PHE A 22 1.18 -4.81 30.30
N SER A 23 2.10 -4.17 31.04
CA SER A 23 2.58 -4.62 32.34
C SER A 23 2.46 -3.47 33.31
N LEU A 24 1.71 -3.70 34.41
CA LEU A 24 1.54 -2.76 35.50
C LEU A 24 2.19 -3.34 36.75
N GLN A 25 3.28 -2.72 37.21
CA GLN A 25 4.07 -3.16 38.35
C GLN A 25 3.97 -2.22 39.51
N ASN A 26 3.59 -2.72 40.68
CA ASN A 26 3.72 -1.99 41.92
C ASN A 26 5.10 -2.25 42.57
N ARG A 27 6.01 -1.30 42.40
CA ARG A 27 7.37 -1.38 43.00
C ARG A 27 7.42 -0.94 44.46
N GLY A 28 6.31 -0.47 45.01
CA GLY A 28 6.24 -0.03 46.41
C GLY A 28 5.86 -1.16 47.37
N ARG A 29 6.08 -0.91 48.64
CA ARG A 29 5.72 -1.83 49.72
C ARG A 29 4.24 -1.78 50.15
N VAL A 30 3.52 -0.73 49.69
CA VAL A 30 2.10 -0.53 50.04
C VAL A 30 1.24 -1.04 48.88
N PRO A 31 0.29 -1.94 49.13
CA PRO A 31 -0.69 -2.35 48.13
C PRO A 31 -1.47 -1.15 47.59
N LYS A 32 -1.85 -1.21 46.32
CA LYS A 32 -2.72 -0.23 45.68
C LYS A 32 -4.13 -0.77 45.62
N VAL A 33 -5.07 -0.04 46.16
CA VAL A 33 -6.48 -0.46 46.19
C VAL A 33 -7.05 -0.44 44.77
N TRP A 34 -6.77 0.64 44.06
CA TRP A 34 -7.14 0.76 42.65
C TRP A 34 -6.08 1.58 41.88
N VAL A 35 -5.93 1.28 40.61
CA VAL A 35 -5.13 2.04 39.66
C VAL A 35 -5.90 2.10 38.36
N GLU A 36 -6.21 3.30 37.96
CA GLU A 36 -6.83 3.57 36.64
C GLU A 36 -5.78 3.96 35.64
N ILE A 37 -5.94 3.43 34.41
CA ILE A 37 -5.10 3.71 33.30
C ILE A 37 -5.97 4.36 32.22
N GLU A 38 -5.69 5.62 31.92
CA GLU A 38 -6.25 6.34 30.79
C GLU A 38 -5.25 6.29 29.63
N ASP A 39 -5.62 5.67 28.53
CA ASP A 39 -4.77 5.57 27.35
C ASP A 39 -5.14 6.64 26.32
N GLY A 40 -4.13 7.42 25.88
CA GLY A 40 -4.25 8.49 24.89
C GLY A 40 -3.90 8.06 23.46
N SER A 41 -3.99 6.77 23.15
CA SER A 41 -3.77 6.24 21.78
C SER A 41 -4.85 6.72 20.82
N ASN A 42 -4.44 7.00 19.56
CA ASN A 42 -5.38 7.45 18.52
C ASN A 42 -5.70 6.34 17.49
N LEU A 43 -5.27 5.10 17.71
CA LEU A 43 -5.62 3.97 16.87
C LEU A 43 -7.13 3.67 17.01
N PRO A 44 -7.92 3.69 15.94
CA PRO A 44 -9.35 3.45 16.00
C PRO A 44 -9.69 2.11 16.64
N GLY A 45 -10.62 2.13 17.60
CA GLY A 45 -11.06 0.94 18.32
C GLY A 45 -10.08 0.40 19.37
N HIS A 46 -8.92 1.01 19.55
CA HIS A 46 -7.96 0.61 20.58
C HIS A 46 -8.42 1.06 21.96
N ARG A 47 -8.86 0.10 22.78
CA ARG A 47 -9.36 0.34 24.13
C ARG A 47 -8.40 -0.25 25.14
N ALA A 48 -7.35 0.49 25.47
CA ALA A 48 -6.35 0.09 26.46
C ALA A 48 -6.61 0.67 27.85
N SER A 49 -7.51 1.65 27.95
CA SER A 49 -7.92 2.21 29.25
C SER A 49 -8.59 1.13 30.10
N THR A 50 -8.16 1.00 31.36
CA THR A 50 -8.67 -0.02 32.28
C THR A 50 -8.48 0.39 33.71
N VAL A 51 -9.26 -0.22 34.63
CA VAL A 51 -9.11 -0.07 36.06
C VAL A 51 -8.64 -1.39 36.67
N THR A 52 -7.54 -1.34 37.40
CA THR A 52 -7.01 -2.49 38.14
C THR A 52 -7.28 -2.30 39.64
N VAL A 53 -7.94 -3.27 40.26
CA VAL A 53 -8.22 -3.30 41.67
C VAL A 53 -7.32 -4.31 42.35
N GLY A 54 -6.82 -3.97 43.57
CA GLY A 54 -6.07 -4.90 44.41
C GLY A 54 -4.68 -5.26 43.91
N LEU A 55 -3.85 -4.27 43.49
CA LEU A 55 -2.48 -4.51 43.15
C LEU A 55 -1.56 -4.58 44.36
N GLY A 56 -1.19 -5.78 44.77
CA GLY A 56 -0.35 -6.04 45.97
C GLY A 56 1.04 -5.36 45.89
N ALA A 57 1.72 -5.31 47.04
CA ALA A 57 3.10 -4.83 47.12
C ALA A 57 4.00 -5.75 46.30
N HIS A 58 4.88 -5.18 45.50
CA HIS A 58 5.82 -5.89 44.60
C HIS A 58 5.16 -6.85 43.58
N HIS A 59 3.83 -6.72 43.36
CA HIS A 59 3.11 -7.52 42.39
C HIS A 59 3.09 -6.83 40.99
N GLU A 60 2.99 -7.68 40.00
CA GLU A 60 2.85 -7.30 38.59
C GLU A 60 1.54 -7.88 38.05
N ARG A 61 0.86 -7.11 37.20
CA ARG A 61 -0.30 -7.54 36.45
C ARG A 61 -0.06 -7.26 34.97
N THR A 62 -0.25 -8.29 34.16
CA THR A 62 -0.12 -8.19 32.70
C THR A 62 -1.43 -8.50 32.01
N TRP A 63 -1.70 -7.81 30.92
CA TRP A 63 -2.84 -8.11 30.03
C TRP A 63 -2.50 -7.77 28.58
N VAL A 64 -3.30 -8.27 27.68
CA VAL A 64 -3.14 -8.03 26.24
C VAL A 64 -4.40 -7.34 25.71
N VAL A 65 -4.20 -6.26 24.98
CA VAL A 65 -5.26 -5.56 24.24
C VAL A 65 -5.15 -5.96 22.78
N ARG A 66 -6.25 -6.42 22.21
CA ARG A 66 -6.37 -6.78 20.80
C ARG A 66 -7.31 -5.82 20.11
N THR A 67 -6.87 -5.27 18.98
CA THR A 67 -7.62 -4.28 18.20
C THR A 67 -7.64 -4.70 16.76
N VAL A 68 -8.82 -4.84 16.17
CA VAL A 68 -8.96 -5.06 14.72
C VAL A 68 -8.72 -3.73 14.03
N CYS A 69 -7.73 -3.69 13.12
CA CYS A 69 -7.42 -2.50 12.36
C CYS A 69 -8.45 -2.29 11.25
N VAL A 70 -9.25 -1.24 11.35
CA VAL A 70 -10.34 -0.93 10.40
C VAL A 70 -9.98 0.14 9.39
N ARG A 71 -8.97 0.96 9.67
CA ARG A 71 -8.52 2.06 8.80
C ARG A 71 -7.00 2.07 8.69
N ARG A 72 -6.51 2.27 7.48
CA ARG A 72 -5.08 2.49 7.25
C ARG A 72 -4.63 3.84 7.79
N GLY A 73 -3.36 3.98 8.05
CA GLY A 73 -2.79 5.26 8.50
C GLY A 73 -1.62 5.10 9.45
N GLY A 74 -1.06 6.24 9.84
CA GLY A 74 -0.09 6.33 10.91
C GLY A 74 -0.78 6.68 12.22
N TYR A 75 -0.60 5.87 13.25
CA TYR A 75 -1.23 6.04 14.55
C TYR A 75 -0.21 6.11 15.66
N ARG A 76 -0.55 6.88 16.71
CA ARG A 76 0.26 6.97 17.92
C ARG A 76 -0.41 6.19 19.04
N LEU A 77 0.35 5.29 19.67
CA LEU A 77 -0.02 4.62 20.90
C LEU A 77 0.53 5.42 22.08
N GLY A 78 -0.32 5.71 23.05
CA GLY A 78 0.00 6.60 24.16
C GLY A 78 -0.05 8.10 23.82
N PRO A 79 0.36 8.97 24.75
CA PRO A 79 0.79 8.67 26.12
C PRO A 79 -0.34 8.08 26.96
N ALA A 80 0.00 7.52 28.14
CA ALA A 80 -0.99 7.07 29.09
C ALA A 80 -0.92 7.93 30.36
N LYS A 81 -1.99 7.92 31.14
CA LYS A 81 -2.04 8.54 32.47
C LYS A 81 -2.45 7.48 33.47
N LEU A 82 -1.69 7.37 34.54
CA LEU A 82 -2.03 6.55 35.71
C LEU A 82 -2.71 7.42 36.75
N ALA A 83 -3.89 7.02 37.19
CA ALA A 83 -4.57 7.62 38.31
C ALA A 83 -4.77 6.58 39.42
N GLY A 84 -4.83 7.02 40.63
CA GLY A 84 -5.06 6.17 41.83
C GLY A 84 -5.27 7.03 43.04
N GLY A 85 -5.63 6.42 44.18
CA GLY A 85 -5.87 7.15 45.39
C GLY A 85 -5.99 6.23 46.61
N ASP A 86 -6.37 6.80 47.71
CA ASP A 86 -6.76 6.09 48.89
C ASP A 86 -8.16 5.45 48.74
N PRO A 87 -8.56 4.53 49.67
CA PRO A 87 -9.86 3.84 49.58
C PRO A 87 -11.08 4.76 49.60
N PHE A 88 -10.93 5.95 50.17
CA PHE A 88 -12.02 6.91 50.37
C PHE A 88 -12.04 8.00 49.27
N GLY A 89 -11.04 8.01 48.38
CA GLY A 89 -10.93 9.00 47.31
C GLY A 89 -10.52 10.41 47.76
N LEU A 90 -10.02 10.56 48.99
CA LEU A 90 -9.66 11.85 49.57
C LEU A 90 -8.34 12.39 49.03
N PHE A 91 -7.44 11.52 48.58
CA PHE A 91 -6.11 11.88 48.09
C PHE A 91 -5.91 11.30 46.66
N PRO A 92 -6.55 11.88 45.65
CA PRO A 92 -6.34 11.45 44.28
C PRO A 92 -4.93 11.80 43.80
N MET A 93 -4.25 10.84 43.18
CA MET A 93 -2.93 11.02 42.64
C MET A 93 -2.97 10.65 41.14
N SER A 94 -2.38 11.46 40.29
CA SER A 94 -2.21 11.11 38.88
C SER A 94 -0.77 11.32 38.43
N ARG A 95 -0.34 10.48 37.52
CA ARG A 95 1.01 10.53 36.92
C ARG A 95 0.96 10.26 35.45
N PRO A 96 1.57 11.12 34.60
CA PRO A 96 1.71 10.84 33.17
C PRO A 96 2.74 9.74 32.93
N VAL A 97 2.47 8.89 31.93
CA VAL A 97 3.39 7.90 31.38
C VAL A 97 3.65 8.31 29.92
N PRO A 98 4.76 8.99 29.65
CA PRO A 98 5.01 9.61 28.35
C PRO A 98 5.40 8.60 27.25
N ALA A 99 5.51 7.31 27.56
CA ALA A 99 5.88 6.28 26.61
C ALA A 99 4.90 6.27 25.42
N THR A 100 5.43 6.49 24.23
CA THR A 100 4.67 6.47 22.98
C THR A 100 5.35 5.61 21.94
N HIS A 101 4.53 4.97 21.09
CA HIS A 101 4.99 4.25 19.90
C HIS A 101 4.21 4.73 18.69
N GLN A 102 4.83 4.70 17.52
CA GLN A 102 4.14 4.91 16.25
C GLN A 102 3.87 3.56 15.61
N VAL A 103 2.63 3.36 15.17
CA VAL A 103 2.19 2.16 14.45
C VAL A 103 1.66 2.58 13.11
N VAL A 104 2.12 1.89 12.05
CA VAL A 104 1.59 2.07 10.71
C VAL A 104 0.63 0.92 10.40
N VAL A 105 -0.62 1.27 10.07
CA VAL A 105 -1.62 0.33 9.59
C VAL A 105 -1.63 0.39 8.07
N MET A 106 -1.11 -0.66 7.44
CA MET A 106 -1.07 -0.81 5.98
C MET A 106 -2.46 -1.01 5.40
N PRO A 107 -2.67 -0.65 4.13
CA PRO A 107 -3.97 -0.84 3.47
C PRO A 107 -4.36 -2.30 3.37
N LEU A 108 -5.66 -2.54 3.17
CA LEU A 108 -6.18 -3.86 2.82
C LEU A 108 -5.55 -4.31 1.50
N THR A 109 -5.13 -5.58 1.46
CA THR A 109 -4.73 -6.26 0.22
C THR A 109 -5.58 -7.49 0.03
N VAL A 110 -6.01 -7.74 -1.20
CA VAL A 110 -6.73 -8.96 -1.59
C VAL A 110 -5.88 -9.77 -2.56
N PRO A 111 -5.88 -11.11 -2.45
CA PRO A 111 -5.16 -11.95 -3.41
C PRO A 111 -5.86 -11.87 -4.77
N LEU A 112 -5.09 -11.57 -5.82
CA LEU A 112 -5.59 -11.53 -7.19
C LEU A 112 -5.28 -12.87 -7.88
N SER A 113 -6.28 -13.45 -8.53
CA SER A 113 -6.09 -14.65 -9.34
C SER A 113 -5.31 -14.34 -10.63
N SER A 114 -5.51 -13.15 -11.18
CA SER A 114 -4.77 -12.63 -12.33
C SER A 114 -4.83 -11.10 -12.36
N PHE A 115 -3.78 -10.48 -12.89
CA PHE A 115 -3.82 -9.08 -13.29
C PHE A 115 -3.07 -8.96 -14.62
N VAL A 116 -3.84 -8.88 -15.70
CA VAL A 116 -3.29 -8.90 -17.05
C VAL A 116 -2.72 -7.52 -17.38
N LEU A 117 -1.42 -7.47 -17.60
CA LEU A 117 -0.74 -6.34 -18.21
C LEU A 117 -0.70 -6.53 -19.73
N PRO A 118 -0.81 -5.46 -20.53
CA PRO A 118 -0.62 -5.55 -21.97
C PRO A 118 0.74 -6.19 -22.28
N ALA A 119 0.75 -7.19 -23.16
CA ALA A 119 2.00 -7.71 -23.67
C ALA A 119 2.70 -6.61 -24.48
N GLY A 120 3.92 -6.25 -24.09
CA GLY A 120 4.69 -5.27 -24.85
C GLY A 120 4.87 -5.75 -26.28
N GLN A 121 4.22 -5.10 -27.23
CA GLN A 121 4.56 -5.25 -28.63
C GLN A 121 5.96 -4.70 -28.80
N ARG A 122 6.95 -5.57 -28.94
CA ARG A 122 8.25 -5.18 -29.48
C ARG A 122 8.04 -4.85 -30.95
N PRO A 123 8.24 -3.59 -31.41
CA PRO A 123 8.51 -3.37 -32.80
C PRO A 123 9.80 -4.13 -33.14
N GLY A 124 9.80 -4.87 -34.21
CA GLY A 124 10.88 -5.76 -34.62
C GLY A 124 12.26 -5.13 -34.51
N GLY A 125 13.17 -5.91 -33.96
CA GLY A 125 14.59 -5.87 -34.22
C GLY A 125 15.30 -4.54 -34.01
N GLU A 126 15.55 -4.18 -32.79
CA GLU A 126 16.79 -3.57 -32.29
C GLU A 126 16.66 -3.48 -30.79
N ALA A 127 17.33 -4.39 -30.10
CA ALA A 127 17.49 -4.31 -28.65
C ALA A 127 18.28 -3.05 -28.32
N LEU A 128 17.59 -1.94 -28.07
CA LEU A 128 18.20 -0.77 -27.48
C LEU A 128 18.79 -1.20 -26.12
N ARG A 129 20.10 -1.44 -26.14
CA ARG A 129 20.94 -1.67 -24.97
C ARG A 129 20.93 -0.43 -24.08
N HIS A 130 19.83 -0.18 -23.38
CA HIS A 130 19.86 0.77 -22.29
C HIS A 130 20.51 0.08 -21.10
N ARG A 131 21.61 0.64 -20.66
CA ARG A 131 22.34 0.26 -19.44
C ARG A 131 21.38 0.35 -18.26
N ALA A 132 20.71 -0.75 -17.92
CA ALA A 132 20.10 -0.88 -16.60
C ALA A 132 21.23 -0.97 -15.57
N HIS A 133 21.24 -0.08 -14.59
CA HIS A 133 22.23 -0.07 -13.51
C HIS A 133 22.05 -1.23 -12.51
N GLN A 134 21.08 -2.09 -12.69
CA GLN A 134 20.85 -3.25 -11.84
C GLN A 134 21.10 -4.53 -12.62
N VAL A 135 22.19 -5.19 -12.25
CA VAL A 135 22.59 -6.49 -12.79
C VAL A 135 21.93 -7.57 -11.95
N THR A 136 21.04 -8.35 -12.55
CA THR A 136 20.52 -9.56 -11.89
C THR A 136 21.66 -10.56 -11.67
N PRO A 137 21.70 -11.31 -10.55
CA PRO A 137 22.77 -12.27 -10.25
C PRO A 137 22.75 -13.50 -11.16
N SER A 138 21.75 -13.67 -12.02
CA SER A 138 21.62 -14.80 -12.94
C SER A 138 22.43 -14.55 -14.22
N ALA A 139 23.51 -15.29 -14.40
CA ALA A 139 24.29 -15.23 -15.65
C ALA A 139 23.59 -16.05 -16.72
N ALA A 140 23.07 -15.39 -17.76
CA ALA A 140 22.42 -16.03 -18.90
C ALA A 140 23.39 -16.74 -19.84
N GLY A 141 24.67 -16.34 -19.81
CA GLY A 141 25.69 -16.88 -20.68
C GLY A 141 27.09 -16.33 -20.39
N VAL A 142 28.03 -16.73 -21.21
CA VAL A 142 29.39 -16.21 -21.20
C VAL A 142 29.78 -15.81 -22.62
N ARG A 143 30.40 -14.65 -22.80
CA ARG A 143 30.96 -14.18 -24.07
C ARG A 143 32.43 -13.80 -23.92
N ASP A 144 33.10 -13.63 -25.03
CA ASP A 144 34.46 -13.14 -25.04
C ASP A 144 34.53 -11.69 -24.54
N TYR A 145 35.60 -11.38 -23.83
CA TYR A 145 35.89 -10.04 -23.31
C TYR A 145 36.04 -9.04 -24.47
N ALA A 146 35.43 -7.89 -24.32
CA ALA A 146 35.62 -6.73 -25.18
C ALA A 146 36.21 -5.56 -24.42
N PRO A 147 37.08 -4.73 -25.05
CA PRO A 147 37.61 -3.52 -24.39
C PRO A 147 36.48 -2.63 -23.84
N GLY A 148 36.53 -2.33 -22.54
CA GLY A 148 35.48 -1.59 -21.82
C GLY A 148 34.62 -2.43 -20.87
N ASP A 149 34.76 -3.76 -20.88
CA ASP A 149 34.13 -4.62 -19.88
C ASP A 149 34.82 -4.52 -18.53
N GLY A 150 34.02 -4.46 -17.44
CA GLY A 150 34.57 -4.41 -16.08
C GLY A 150 35.20 -5.73 -15.65
N PHE A 151 36.39 -5.69 -15.05
CA PHE A 151 37.11 -6.87 -14.55
C PHE A 151 36.33 -7.71 -13.53
N ASN A 152 35.40 -7.11 -12.79
CA ASN A 152 34.51 -7.79 -11.86
C ASN A 152 33.50 -8.72 -12.54
N ARG A 153 33.36 -8.64 -13.86
CA ARG A 153 32.47 -9.49 -14.67
C ARG A 153 33.16 -10.70 -15.27
N ILE A 154 34.48 -10.86 -15.10
CA ILE A 154 35.23 -11.98 -15.65
C ILE A 154 34.75 -13.29 -15.00
N HIS A 155 34.45 -14.29 -15.84
CA HIS A 155 34.14 -15.65 -15.41
C HIS A 155 35.38 -16.48 -15.37
N TRP A 156 36.11 -16.42 -14.27
CA TRP A 156 37.47 -17.03 -14.12
C TRP A 156 37.47 -18.51 -14.45
N ALA A 157 36.44 -19.29 -14.09
CA ALA A 157 36.39 -20.71 -14.39
C ALA A 157 36.30 -21.02 -15.90
N SER A 158 35.62 -20.19 -16.68
CA SER A 158 35.56 -20.34 -18.14
C SER A 158 36.80 -19.76 -18.81
N THR A 159 37.38 -18.69 -18.28
CA THR A 159 38.64 -18.10 -18.74
C THR A 159 39.77 -19.13 -18.63
N ALA A 160 39.90 -19.82 -17.49
CA ALA A 160 40.89 -20.86 -17.27
C ALA A 160 40.74 -22.08 -18.19
N ARG A 161 39.52 -22.40 -18.64
CA ARG A 161 39.27 -23.52 -19.54
C ARG A 161 39.48 -23.22 -21.03
N ARG A 162 39.35 -21.95 -21.40
CA ARG A 162 39.33 -21.54 -22.83
C ARG A 162 40.55 -20.69 -23.22
N ASP A 163 41.47 -20.46 -22.26
CA ASP A 163 42.68 -19.67 -22.38
C ASP A 163 42.50 -18.28 -23.03
N ARG A 164 41.33 -17.69 -22.78
CA ARG A 164 40.95 -16.33 -23.21
C ARG A 164 39.98 -15.73 -22.22
N LEU A 165 40.01 -14.39 -22.07
CA LEU A 165 39.17 -13.69 -21.13
C LEU A 165 37.70 -13.84 -21.52
N ILE A 166 36.93 -14.40 -20.60
CA ILE A 166 35.49 -14.62 -20.77
C ILE A 166 34.73 -13.83 -19.70
N VAL A 167 33.72 -13.10 -20.13
CA VAL A 167 32.88 -12.24 -19.28
C VAL A 167 31.51 -12.89 -19.12
N LYS A 168 30.98 -12.82 -17.90
CA LYS A 168 29.59 -13.19 -17.61
C LYS A 168 28.68 -12.24 -18.38
N GLU A 169 27.82 -12.79 -19.20
CA GLU A 169 26.73 -12.08 -19.84
C GLU A 169 25.50 -12.24 -18.93
N PHE A 170 25.04 -11.14 -18.37
CA PHE A 170 23.84 -11.13 -17.55
C PHE A 170 22.65 -10.87 -18.46
N GLU A 171 21.65 -11.71 -18.36
CA GLU A 171 20.39 -11.51 -19.05
C GLU A 171 19.75 -10.23 -18.47
N LEU A 172 19.52 -9.27 -19.34
CA LEU A 172 18.63 -8.17 -19.03
C LEU A 172 17.24 -8.79 -18.89
N ASP A 173 16.73 -8.89 -17.67
CA ASP A 173 15.39 -9.41 -17.43
C ASP A 173 14.40 -8.62 -18.31
N PRO A 174 13.77 -9.27 -19.31
CA PRO A 174 12.88 -8.58 -20.26
C PRO A 174 11.56 -8.11 -19.62
N LYS A 175 11.38 -8.39 -18.33
CA LYS A 175 10.20 -7.95 -17.60
C LYS A 175 10.27 -6.45 -17.38
N ALA A 176 9.49 -5.71 -18.15
CA ALA A 176 9.39 -4.26 -18.05
C ALA A 176 8.97 -3.80 -16.65
N ASP A 177 9.51 -2.66 -16.22
CA ASP A 177 9.12 -1.99 -14.99
C ASP A 177 7.63 -1.63 -15.00
N ILE A 178 7.02 -1.64 -13.84
CA ILE A 178 5.62 -1.29 -13.66
C ILE A 178 5.53 -0.08 -12.77
N TRP A 179 4.84 0.93 -13.23
CA TRP A 179 4.57 2.15 -12.49
C TRP A 179 3.09 2.25 -12.15
N ILE A 180 2.77 2.40 -10.88
CA ILE A 180 1.40 2.59 -10.40
C ILE A 180 1.23 4.07 -10.07
N PHE A 181 0.30 4.74 -10.74
CA PHE A 181 -0.10 6.11 -10.49
C PHE A 181 -1.45 6.10 -9.79
N ILE A 182 -1.51 6.76 -8.64
CA ILE A 182 -2.76 6.93 -7.90
C ILE A 182 -3.16 8.38 -7.94
N ASP A 183 -4.40 8.60 -8.35
CA ASP A 183 -5.02 9.91 -8.32
C ASP A 183 -5.44 10.25 -6.90
N ALA A 184 -4.64 11.09 -6.26
CA ALA A 184 -4.91 11.62 -4.93
C ALA A 184 -5.41 13.08 -4.97
N SER A 185 -5.88 13.55 -6.13
CA SER A 185 -6.45 14.88 -6.28
C SER A 185 -7.76 14.99 -5.50
N ARG A 186 -7.85 15.98 -4.63
CA ARG A 186 -9.06 16.26 -3.83
C ARG A 186 -10.31 16.48 -4.68
N LYS A 187 -10.15 17.02 -5.90
CA LYS A 187 -11.25 17.43 -6.78
C LYS A 187 -12.07 16.25 -7.33
N VAL A 188 -11.47 15.08 -7.43
CA VAL A 188 -12.11 13.91 -8.07
C VAL A 188 -12.55 12.83 -7.08
N GLN A 189 -12.20 12.98 -5.80
CA GLN A 189 -12.57 12.00 -4.79
C GLN A 189 -14.03 12.12 -4.39
N ALA A 190 -14.64 10.99 -4.10
CA ALA A 190 -16.02 10.87 -3.64
C ALA A 190 -16.14 9.92 -2.46
N GLY A 191 -17.24 10.01 -1.72
CA GLY A 191 -17.53 9.18 -0.56
C GLY A 191 -17.31 9.85 0.78
N SER A 192 -17.73 9.19 1.86
CA SER A 192 -17.59 9.64 3.24
C SER A 192 -17.07 8.53 4.15
N ALA A 193 -16.24 8.90 5.10
CA ALA A 193 -15.69 7.98 6.11
C ALA A 193 -16.67 7.66 7.26
N GLU A 194 -17.80 8.35 7.35
CA GLU A 194 -18.72 8.28 8.50
C GLU A 194 -19.41 6.91 8.65
N ALA A 195 -19.52 6.15 7.56
CA ALA A 195 -20.15 4.83 7.55
C ALA A 195 -19.24 3.70 8.12
N THR A 196 -17.99 4.00 8.47
CA THR A 196 -17.06 2.96 8.94
C THR A 196 -17.14 2.84 10.45
N PRO A 197 -17.44 1.65 11.02
CA PRO A 197 -17.45 1.46 12.45
C PRO A 197 -16.06 1.72 13.04
N ALA A 198 -16.01 2.55 14.06
CA ALA A 198 -14.75 2.87 14.74
C ALA A 198 -14.16 1.68 15.51
N HIS A 199 -14.99 0.67 15.82
CA HIS A 199 -14.60 -0.50 16.60
C HIS A 199 -15.30 -1.75 16.07
N LEU A 200 -14.53 -2.82 15.88
CA LEU A 200 -15.02 -4.15 15.57
C LEU A 200 -14.58 -5.13 16.68
N PRO A 201 -15.39 -6.13 17.01
CA PRO A 201 -14.98 -7.19 17.91
C PRO A 201 -13.69 -7.88 17.46
N SER A 202 -12.85 -8.31 18.40
CA SER A 202 -11.55 -8.92 18.11
C SER A 202 -11.63 -10.26 17.35
N TRP A 203 -12.82 -10.88 17.30
CA TRP A 203 -13.10 -12.12 16.54
C TRP A 203 -13.61 -11.85 15.12
N THR A 204 -13.75 -10.59 14.71
CA THR A 204 -14.20 -10.27 13.35
C THR A 204 -13.20 -10.80 12.34
N ALA A 205 -13.66 -11.64 11.42
CA ALA A 205 -12.80 -12.19 10.37
C ALA A 205 -12.38 -11.08 9.39
N PRO A 206 -11.14 -11.10 8.88
CA PRO A 206 -10.65 -10.10 7.91
C PRO A 206 -11.55 -9.93 6.69
N ARG A 207 -12.18 -11.01 6.21
CA ARG A 207 -13.11 -10.99 5.06
C ARG A 207 -14.42 -10.24 5.33
N GLN A 208 -14.75 -9.94 6.58
CA GLN A 208 -15.97 -9.22 6.96
C GLN A 208 -15.73 -7.70 7.05
N ILE A 209 -14.49 -7.25 6.86
CA ILE A 209 -14.16 -5.83 6.95
C ILE A 209 -14.49 -5.18 5.62
N ARG A 210 -15.43 -4.26 5.67
CA ARG A 210 -15.75 -3.38 4.55
C ARG A 210 -14.83 -2.18 4.57
N LEU A 211 -14.31 -1.81 3.41
CA LEU A 211 -13.61 -0.55 3.26
C LEU A 211 -14.57 0.63 3.49
N PRO A 212 -14.07 1.76 4.00
CA PRO A 212 -14.85 2.99 3.98
C PRO A 212 -15.34 3.27 2.56
N PRO A 213 -16.63 3.67 2.38
CA PRO A 213 -17.17 3.94 1.04
C PRO A 213 -16.61 5.25 0.47
N MET A 214 -15.32 5.23 0.18
CA MET A 214 -14.55 6.34 -0.36
C MET A 214 -13.69 5.87 -1.52
N THR A 215 -13.66 6.63 -2.60
CA THR A 215 -12.86 6.32 -3.79
C THR A 215 -11.38 6.18 -3.44
N VAL A 216 -10.82 7.02 -2.57
CA VAL A 216 -9.41 6.93 -2.14
C VAL A 216 -9.11 5.61 -1.44
N GLU A 217 -10.01 5.09 -0.59
CA GLU A 217 -9.79 3.84 0.15
C GLU A 217 -9.77 2.63 -0.81
N TYR A 218 -10.72 2.59 -1.75
CA TYR A 218 -10.78 1.56 -2.79
C TYR A 218 -9.60 1.68 -3.76
N GLY A 219 -9.22 2.90 -4.16
CA GLY A 219 -8.06 3.14 -5.02
C GLY A 219 -6.75 2.68 -4.38
N VAL A 220 -6.55 2.99 -3.10
CA VAL A 220 -5.37 2.55 -2.35
C VAL A 220 -5.36 1.04 -2.16
N ALA A 221 -6.51 0.42 -1.83
CA ALA A 221 -6.60 -1.03 -1.69
C ALA A 221 -6.38 -1.75 -3.02
N ALA A 222 -6.87 -1.21 -4.13
CA ALA A 222 -6.61 -1.71 -5.48
C ALA A 222 -5.11 -1.64 -5.81
N ALA A 223 -4.47 -0.48 -5.62
CA ALA A 223 -3.05 -0.30 -5.86
C ALA A 223 -2.19 -1.21 -4.97
N ALA A 224 -2.54 -1.36 -3.70
CA ALA A 224 -1.86 -2.26 -2.77
C ALA A 224 -1.97 -3.73 -3.20
N SER A 225 -3.16 -4.16 -3.65
CA SER A 225 -3.40 -5.53 -4.12
C SER A 225 -2.65 -5.82 -5.42
N ILE A 226 -2.66 -4.88 -6.37
CA ILE A 226 -1.89 -4.96 -7.62
C ILE A 226 -0.39 -5.02 -7.30
N THR A 227 0.10 -4.16 -6.40
CA THR A 227 1.50 -4.15 -5.95
C THR A 227 1.91 -5.51 -5.39
N LEU A 228 1.12 -6.06 -4.47
CA LEU A 228 1.39 -7.38 -3.87
C LEU A 228 1.46 -8.48 -4.94
N HIS A 229 0.45 -8.54 -5.82
CA HIS A 229 0.38 -9.54 -6.89
C HIS A 229 1.59 -9.48 -7.83
N LEU A 230 1.98 -8.28 -8.24
CA LEU A 230 3.09 -8.10 -9.19
C LEU A 230 4.45 -8.37 -8.55
N LEU A 231 4.66 -7.95 -7.30
CA LEU A 231 5.91 -8.26 -6.57
C LEU A 231 6.04 -9.77 -6.25
N GLN A 232 4.93 -10.47 -6.01
CA GLN A 232 4.93 -11.93 -5.88
C GLN A 232 5.33 -12.65 -7.18
N GLN A 233 5.11 -12.01 -8.33
CA GLN A 233 5.57 -12.49 -9.65
C GLN A 233 7.00 -12.02 -9.99
N ASP A 234 7.73 -11.52 -9.02
CA ASP A 234 9.08 -10.97 -9.19
C ASP A 234 9.15 -9.85 -10.25
N ARG A 235 8.12 -8.99 -10.31
CA ARG A 235 8.09 -7.80 -11.15
C ARG A 235 8.61 -6.59 -10.37
N ALA A 236 9.33 -5.70 -11.04
CA ALA A 236 9.73 -4.43 -10.47
C ALA A 236 8.55 -3.45 -10.47
N VAL A 237 8.17 -2.94 -9.29
CA VAL A 237 7.01 -2.07 -9.12
C VAL A 237 7.42 -0.75 -8.47
N GLY A 238 7.05 0.36 -9.09
CA GLY A 238 7.17 1.71 -8.57
C GLY A 238 5.80 2.33 -8.28
N LEU A 239 5.78 3.42 -7.53
CA LEU A 239 4.58 4.14 -7.13
C LEU A 239 4.76 5.64 -7.33
N VAL A 240 3.73 6.28 -7.85
CA VAL A 240 3.61 7.74 -7.94
C VAL A 240 2.26 8.17 -7.37
N ALA A 241 2.29 9.03 -6.37
CA ALA A 241 1.11 9.65 -5.79
C ALA A 241 1.40 11.08 -5.33
N TYR A 242 0.53 12.00 -5.67
CA TYR A 242 0.61 13.42 -5.29
C TYR A 242 -0.57 13.76 -4.38
N GLY A 243 -0.42 13.37 -3.10
CA GLY A 243 -1.35 13.75 -2.04
C GLY A 243 -0.96 15.07 -1.38
N ARG A 244 -0.90 15.11 -0.07
CA ARG A 244 -0.37 16.27 0.69
C ARG A 244 1.10 16.56 0.32
N SER A 245 1.85 15.53 -0.01
CA SER A 245 3.23 15.61 -0.49
C SER A 245 3.42 14.73 -1.73
N ARG A 246 4.46 15.04 -2.51
CA ARG A 246 4.89 14.21 -3.63
C ARG A 246 5.50 12.92 -3.08
N GLN A 247 4.93 11.78 -3.45
CA GLN A 247 5.44 10.45 -3.12
C GLN A 247 5.79 9.74 -4.43
N VAL A 248 7.08 9.49 -4.63
CA VAL A 248 7.59 8.75 -5.80
C VAL A 248 8.57 7.70 -5.30
N SER A 249 8.24 6.44 -5.53
CA SER A 249 9.12 5.30 -5.28
C SER A 249 9.50 4.66 -6.62
N GLN A 250 10.80 4.58 -6.88
CA GLN A 250 11.31 3.94 -8.09
C GLN A 250 10.97 2.43 -8.09
N PRO A 251 10.81 1.83 -9.28
CA PRO A 251 10.57 0.39 -9.39
C PRO A 251 11.70 -0.42 -8.77
N ASP A 252 11.33 -1.35 -7.92
CA ASP A 252 12.22 -2.32 -7.29
C ASP A 252 11.44 -3.62 -7.02
N ARG A 253 12.12 -4.67 -6.57
CA ARG A 253 11.56 -6.01 -6.34
C ARG A 253 11.65 -6.42 -4.88
N GLY A 254 10.96 -7.50 -4.54
CA GLY A 254 11.06 -8.20 -3.27
C GLY A 254 10.28 -7.55 -2.12
N GLU A 255 10.37 -8.18 -0.95
CA GLU A 255 9.57 -7.80 0.23
C GLU A 255 9.87 -6.40 0.75
N ARG A 256 11.13 -5.95 0.68
CA ARG A 256 11.51 -4.61 1.13
C ARG A 256 10.76 -3.53 0.34
N GLN A 257 10.63 -3.72 -0.97
CA GLN A 257 9.87 -2.82 -1.83
C GLN A 257 8.38 -2.88 -1.50
N LEU A 258 7.84 -4.09 -1.29
CA LEU A 258 6.45 -4.26 -0.89
C LEU A 258 6.12 -3.43 0.36
N TYR A 259 6.89 -3.58 1.43
CA TYR A 259 6.65 -2.82 2.66
C TYR A 259 6.79 -1.32 2.45
N ARG A 260 7.77 -0.87 1.67
CA ARG A 260 7.94 0.56 1.35
C ARG A 260 6.72 1.12 0.64
N LEU A 261 6.20 0.41 -0.37
CA LEU A 261 5.03 0.86 -1.11
C LEU A 261 3.75 0.81 -0.26
N LEU A 262 3.55 -0.24 0.53
CA LEU A 262 2.41 -0.33 1.43
C LEU A 262 2.43 0.75 2.53
N GLU A 263 3.59 1.10 3.08
CA GLU A 263 3.73 2.19 4.04
C GLU A 263 3.43 3.56 3.39
N SER A 264 3.91 3.80 2.17
CA SER A 264 3.56 5.01 1.42
C SER A 264 2.05 5.11 1.17
N LEU A 265 1.42 3.99 0.78
CA LEU A 265 -0.01 3.89 0.57
C LEU A 265 -0.82 4.04 1.87
N ALA A 266 -0.27 3.59 3.01
CA ALA A 266 -0.93 3.69 4.30
C ALA A 266 -1.17 5.15 4.70
N VAL A 267 -0.22 6.03 4.45
CA VAL A 267 -0.28 7.45 4.83
C VAL A 267 -0.74 8.37 3.70
N LEU A 268 -1.11 7.82 2.55
CA LEU A 268 -1.59 8.61 1.42
C LEU A 268 -2.96 9.18 1.72
N GLU A 269 -3.06 10.50 1.74
CA GLU A 269 -4.30 11.27 1.86
C GLU A 269 -4.67 11.91 0.52
N ALA A 270 -5.96 11.93 0.20
CA ALA A 270 -6.48 12.51 -1.04
C ALA A 270 -6.62 14.03 -0.92
N GLU A 271 -5.53 14.71 -0.63
CA GLU A 271 -5.45 16.17 -0.47
C GLU A 271 -4.62 16.84 -1.57
N GLY A 272 -4.34 16.11 -2.65
CA GLY A 272 -3.59 16.62 -3.78
C GLY A 272 -4.33 17.75 -4.53
N TRP A 273 -3.59 18.74 -4.98
CA TRP A 273 -4.11 19.86 -5.78
C TRP A 273 -3.98 19.61 -7.28
N MET A 274 -3.04 18.75 -7.67
CA MET A 274 -2.76 18.42 -9.06
C MET A 274 -3.68 17.30 -9.54
N SER A 275 -4.16 17.43 -10.77
CA SER A 275 -4.87 16.34 -11.44
C SER A 275 -3.90 15.22 -11.84
N LEU A 276 -4.42 14.01 -12.06
CA LEU A 276 -3.60 12.90 -12.51
C LEU A 276 -2.94 13.20 -13.88
N GLU A 277 -3.63 13.93 -14.76
CA GLU A 277 -3.10 14.35 -16.05
C GLU A 277 -1.88 15.26 -15.93
N GLU A 278 -1.87 16.16 -14.94
CA GLU A 278 -0.71 17.03 -14.65
C GLU A 278 0.44 16.24 -14.07
N VAL A 279 0.17 15.32 -13.12
CA VAL A 279 1.16 14.42 -12.54
C VAL A 279 1.81 13.56 -13.64
N LEU A 280 1.02 13.01 -14.55
CA LEU A 280 1.53 12.23 -15.69
C LEU A 280 2.46 13.05 -16.59
N LYS A 281 2.15 14.32 -16.86
CA LYS A 281 3.03 15.19 -17.67
C LYS A 281 4.39 15.40 -17.01
N ILE A 282 4.44 15.49 -15.67
CA ILE A 282 5.67 15.72 -14.91
C ILE A 282 6.51 14.44 -14.81
N GLU A 283 5.91 13.31 -14.47
CA GLU A 283 6.65 12.10 -14.12
C GLU A 283 6.93 11.18 -15.33
N THR A 284 6.07 11.20 -16.34
CA THR A 284 6.24 10.35 -17.54
C THR A 284 7.58 10.54 -18.25
N PRO A 285 8.18 11.74 -18.35
CA PRO A 285 9.48 11.92 -19.01
C PRO A 285 10.60 11.04 -18.44
N GLN A 286 10.51 10.66 -17.16
CA GLN A 286 11.51 9.86 -16.45
C GLN A 286 11.28 8.34 -16.58
N ILE A 287 10.14 7.93 -17.15
CA ILE A 287 9.77 6.52 -17.26
C ILE A 287 10.37 5.94 -18.55
N PRO A 288 11.11 4.82 -18.48
CA PRO A 288 11.69 4.18 -19.65
C PRO A 288 10.61 3.61 -20.58
N ARG A 289 10.85 3.64 -21.89
CA ARG A 289 9.96 3.02 -22.88
C ARG A 289 9.81 1.52 -22.62
N GLY A 290 8.63 1.00 -22.88
CA GLY A 290 8.30 -0.40 -22.64
C GLY A 290 7.77 -0.66 -21.21
N ALA A 291 7.83 0.32 -20.31
CA ALA A 291 7.24 0.18 -19.00
C ALA A 291 5.71 0.12 -19.03
N SER A 292 5.12 -0.65 -18.12
CA SER A 292 3.67 -0.65 -17.91
C SER A 292 3.30 0.47 -16.92
N VAL A 293 2.20 1.18 -17.19
CA VAL A 293 1.72 2.29 -16.37
C VAL A 293 0.29 2.02 -15.97
N VAL A 294 0.08 1.70 -14.69
CA VAL A 294 -1.25 1.47 -14.11
C VAL A 294 -1.77 2.78 -13.54
N LEU A 295 -2.90 3.26 -14.06
CA LEU A 295 -3.55 4.51 -13.65
C LEU A 295 -4.78 4.18 -12.80
N VAL A 296 -4.75 4.52 -11.51
CA VAL A 296 -5.87 4.30 -10.58
C VAL A 296 -6.53 5.65 -10.31
N THR A 297 -7.76 5.85 -10.79
CA THR A 297 -8.43 7.16 -10.73
C THR A 297 -9.95 7.05 -10.68
N PRO A 298 -10.64 7.92 -9.91
CA PRO A 298 -12.10 8.11 -9.96
C PRO A 298 -12.52 9.17 -10.99
N THR A 299 -11.57 9.73 -11.76
CA THR A 299 -11.89 10.86 -12.66
C THR A 299 -12.91 10.48 -13.73
N VAL A 300 -13.83 11.38 -14.00
CA VAL A 300 -14.78 11.33 -15.11
C VAL A 300 -14.37 12.27 -16.26
N SER A 301 -13.15 12.83 -16.19
CA SER A 301 -12.62 13.74 -17.22
C SER A 301 -12.16 12.97 -18.46
N PRO A 302 -12.58 13.36 -19.68
CA PRO A 302 -12.06 12.79 -20.93
C PRO A 302 -10.56 12.99 -21.13
N GLY A 303 -9.96 13.94 -20.39
CA GLY A 303 -8.51 14.23 -20.44
C GLY A 303 -7.65 13.03 -20.11
N ILE A 304 -8.13 12.11 -19.27
CA ILE A 304 -7.41 10.87 -18.93
C ILE A 304 -7.18 9.96 -20.16
N LEU A 305 -8.14 9.92 -21.09
CA LEU A 305 -8.00 9.15 -22.32
C LEU A 305 -6.96 9.76 -23.26
N THR A 306 -6.88 11.08 -23.27
CA THR A 306 -5.83 11.81 -24.02
C THR A 306 -4.45 11.50 -23.43
N SER A 307 -4.34 11.51 -22.11
CA SER A 307 -3.11 11.15 -21.41
C SER A 307 -2.72 9.69 -21.66
N ALA A 308 -3.67 8.76 -21.61
CA ALA A 308 -3.42 7.34 -21.91
C ALA A 308 -2.90 7.14 -23.35
N ARG A 309 -3.48 7.85 -24.35
CA ARG A 309 -2.99 7.84 -25.73
C ARG A 309 -1.59 8.44 -25.87
N GLN A 310 -1.27 9.47 -25.09
CA GLN A 310 0.08 10.06 -25.08
C GLN A 310 1.11 9.09 -24.50
N LEU A 311 0.76 8.35 -23.44
CA LEU A 311 1.59 7.28 -22.87
C LEU A 311 1.86 6.20 -23.92
N ASP A 312 0.83 5.71 -24.58
CA ASP A 312 0.93 4.68 -25.63
C ASP A 312 1.82 5.14 -26.80
N ARG A 313 1.63 6.36 -27.31
CA ARG A 313 2.50 6.95 -28.35
C ARG A 313 3.96 7.07 -27.92
N ARG A 314 4.25 7.16 -26.63
CA ARG A 314 5.62 7.15 -26.09
C ARG A 314 6.19 5.73 -25.96
N GLY A 315 5.42 4.71 -26.26
CA GLY A 315 5.80 3.31 -26.10
C GLY A 315 5.70 2.81 -24.68
N LEU A 316 4.84 3.43 -23.86
CA LEU A 316 4.43 2.95 -22.53
C LEU A 316 3.13 2.18 -22.66
N MET A 317 2.85 1.28 -21.75
CA MET A 317 1.67 0.41 -21.79
C MET A 317 0.67 0.80 -20.68
N PRO A 318 -0.31 1.68 -20.96
CA PRO A 318 -1.26 2.10 -19.95
C PRO A 318 -2.30 1.01 -19.65
N VAL A 319 -2.58 0.84 -18.36
CA VAL A 319 -3.71 0.07 -17.81
C VAL A 319 -4.54 1.02 -16.97
N LEU A 320 -5.83 1.09 -17.25
CA LEU A 320 -6.75 2.01 -16.58
C LEU A 320 -7.56 1.26 -15.53
N VAL A 321 -7.47 1.69 -14.28
CA VAL A 321 -8.29 1.20 -13.16
C VAL A 321 -9.18 2.35 -12.72
N PHE A 322 -10.40 2.35 -13.19
CA PHE A 322 -11.40 3.35 -12.82
C PHE A 322 -12.12 2.94 -11.53
N LEU A 323 -12.35 3.93 -10.69
CA LEU A 323 -13.30 3.84 -9.59
C LEU A 323 -14.60 4.49 -10.05
N ASP A 324 -15.73 3.79 -9.95
CA ASP A 324 -17.03 4.34 -10.35
C ASP A 324 -17.49 5.40 -9.34
N ALA A 325 -17.08 6.64 -9.59
CA ALA A 325 -17.34 7.77 -8.69
C ALA A 325 -18.82 7.87 -8.29
N GLN A 326 -19.75 7.55 -9.21
CA GLN A 326 -21.19 7.60 -8.95
C GLN A 326 -21.61 6.62 -7.86
N SER A 327 -21.03 5.42 -7.81
CA SER A 327 -21.33 4.43 -6.77
C SER A 327 -20.89 4.87 -5.37
N PHE A 328 -19.98 5.84 -5.27
CA PHE A 328 -19.53 6.48 -4.04
C PHE A 328 -20.22 7.82 -3.74
N GLY A 329 -21.28 8.16 -4.49
CA GLY A 329 -21.99 9.44 -4.33
C GLY A 329 -21.34 10.62 -5.06
N GLY A 330 -20.39 10.36 -5.95
CA GLY A 330 -19.74 11.36 -6.79
C GLY A 330 -20.42 11.56 -8.15
N PRO A 331 -19.77 12.25 -9.10
CA PRO A 331 -20.32 12.53 -10.41
C PRO A 331 -20.49 11.25 -11.25
N SER A 332 -21.50 11.24 -12.12
CA SER A 332 -21.71 10.19 -13.12
C SER A 332 -20.74 10.32 -14.29
N GLY A 333 -20.49 9.22 -15.00
CA GLY A 333 -19.68 9.21 -16.23
C GLY A 333 -18.53 8.20 -16.24
N SER A 334 -18.16 7.62 -15.10
CA SER A 334 -17.05 6.65 -15.00
C SER A 334 -17.23 5.45 -15.94
N GLN A 335 -18.45 4.93 -16.06
CA GLN A 335 -18.77 3.80 -16.94
C GLN A 335 -18.63 4.17 -18.42
N ALA A 336 -19.08 5.37 -18.80
CA ALA A 336 -18.97 5.84 -20.20
C ALA A 336 -17.52 6.04 -20.62
N ILE A 337 -16.68 6.60 -19.73
CA ILE A 337 -15.24 6.76 -19.96
C ILE A 337 -14.54 5.40 -20.03
N ALA A 338 -14.85 4.48 -19.11
CA ALA A 338 -14.33 3.13 -19.13
C ALA A 338 -14.67 2.39 -20.44
N ALA A 339 -15.91 2.46 -20.91
CA ALA A 339 -16.34 1.88 -22.18
C ALA A 339 -15.62 2.53 -23.38
N THR A 340 -15.42 3.85 -23.36
CA THR A 340 -14.68 4.56 -24.42
C THR A 340 -13.22 4.15 -24.43
N ALA A 341 -12.59 3.98 -23.25
CA ALA A 341 -11.22 3.49 -23.14
C ALA A 341 -11.08 2.06 -23.69
N GLN A 342 -12.02 1.17 -23.38
CA GLN A 342 -12.04 -0.20 -23.92
C GLN A 342 -12.18 -0.22 -25.44
N LYS A 343 -13.11 0.58 -26.01
CA LYS A 343 -13.25 0.74 -27.46
C LYS A 343 -11.99 1.29 -28.13
N ALA A 344 -11.22 2.10 -27.40
CA ALA A 344 -9.92 2.58 -27.85
C ALA A 344 -8.77 1.54 -27.74
N GLY A 345 -9.07 0.32 -27.26
CA GLY A 345 -8.10 -0.78 -27.15
C GLY A 345 -7.31 -0.83 -25.84
N PHE A 346 -7.63 0.01 -24.86
CA PHE A 346 -6.94 -0.03 -23.58
C PHE A 346 -7.45 -1.15 -22.66
N THR A 347 -6.54 -1.69 -21.84
CA THR A 347 -6.91 -2.58 -20.75
C THR A 347 -7.57 -1.77 -19.65
N VAL A 348 -8.83 -2.08 -19.32
CA VAL A 348 -9.63 -1.34 -18.34
C VAL A 348 -10.14 -2.25 -17.25
N ARG A 349 -10.15 -1.75 -16.02
CA ARG A 349 -10.85 -2.31 -14.87
C ARG A 349 -11.77 -1.21 -14.31
N LEU A 350 -12.94 -1.61 -13.83
CA LEU A 350 -13.89 -0.72 -13.20
C LEU A 350 -14.28 -1.31 -11.83
N ILE A 351 -14.20 -0.50 -10.79
CA ILE A 351 -14.47 -0.86 -9.40
C ILE A 351 -15.57 0.06 -8.89
N ALA A 352 -16.68 -0.51 -8.44
CA ALA A 352 -17.73 0.21 -7.76
C ALA A 352 -17.65 0.05 -6.24
N CYS A 353 -18.42 0.85 -5.51
CA CYS A 353 -18.57 0.71 -4.07
C CYS A 353 -19.16 -0.66 -3.74
N ASP A 354 -18.65 -1.30 -2.68
CA ASP A 354 -19.03 -2.65 -2.23
C ASP A 354 -18.74 -3.80 -3.22
N ASP A 355 -18.02 -3.54 -4.30
CA ASP A 355 -17.53 -4.61 -5.18
C ASP A 355 -16.53 -5.52 -4.46
N ASP A 356 -16.54 -6.81 -4.84
CA ASP A 356 -15.42 -7.69 -4.54
C ASP A 356 -14.18 -7.24 -5.33
N LEU A 357 -13.23 -6.65 -4.62
CA LEU A 357 -12.03 -6.07 -5.18
C LEU A 357 -11.19 -7.09 -5.95
N ALA A 358 -11.13 -8.34 -5.46
CA ALA A 358 -10.38 -9.41 -6.13
C ALA A 358 -11.01 -9.77 -7.48
N ALA A 359 -12.32 -9.90 -7.52
CA ALA A 359 -13.06 -10.17 -8.75
C ALA A 359 -12.98 -9.01 -9.74
N ALA A 360 -13.17 -7.76 -9.26
CA ALA A 360 -13.15 -6.55 -10.10
C ALA A 360 -11.77 -6.31 -10.75
N LEU A 361 -10.68 -6.60 -10.05
CA LEU A 361 -9.32 -6.47 -10.56
C LEU A 361 -8.88 -7.62 -11.45
N SER A 362 -9.32 -8.86 -11.16
CA SER A 362 -8.91 -10.05 -11.91
C SER A 362 -9.62 -10.23 -13.25
N SER A 363 -10.88 -9.80 -13.35
CA SER A 363 -11.70 -9.99 -14.55
C SER A 363 -11.88 -8.68 -15.31
N PRO A 364 -11.75 -8.65 -16.65
CA PRO A 364 -12.22 -7.52 -17.44
C PRO A 364 -13.77 -7.54 -17.41
N ARG A 365 -14.39 -6.74 -16.56
CA ARG A 365 -15.86 -6.63 -16.55
C ARG A 365 -16.34 -5.86 -17.79
N LEU A 366 -17.00 -6.56 -18.68
CA LEU A 366 -18.06 -6.00 -19.50
C LEU A 366 -19.29 -5.88 -18.58
N SER A 367 -19.78 -4.69 -18.30
CA SER A 367 -21.04 -4.53 -17.58
C SER A 367 -22.18 -5.20 -18.36
N PRO A 368 -23.02 -6.04 -17.74
CA PRO A 368 -24.11 -6.72 -18.44
C PRO A 368 -25.23 -5.80 -18.92
N VAL A 369 -25.17 -4.50 -18.64
CA VAL A 369 -26.24 -3.52 -18.96
C VAL A 369 -26.31 -3.16 -20.46
N LEU A 370 -25.33 -3.54 -21.28
CA LEU A 370 -25.34 -3.22 -22.72
C LEU A 370 -25.82 -4.37 -23.62
N LEU A 371 -26.24 -5.51 -23.07
CA LEU A 371 -26.77 -6.65 -23.86
C LEU A 371 -28.31 -6.65 -23.98
N SER A 372 -29.02 -5.69 -23.40
CA SER A 372 -30.48 -5.61 -23.48
C SER A 372 -31.02 -4.51 -24.41
N ALA A 373 -30.16 -3.90 -25.23
CA ALA A 373 -30.56 -2.88 -26.24
C ALA A 373 -29.90 -3.21 -27.59
N ALA A 374 -30.18 -4.42 -28.11
CA ALA A 374 -30.02 -4.80 -29.52
C ALA A 374 -31.22 -5.62 -29.97
#